data_0dac7581059cdc9c92c1f16c92ac67ca
#
_entry.id   0dac7581059cdc9c92c1f16c92ac67ca
#
_cell.length_a   1.000
_cell.length_b   1.000
_cell.length_c   1.000
_cell.angle_alpha   90.00
_cell.angle_beta   90.00
_cell.angle_gamma   90.00
#
_symmetry.space_group_name_H-M   'P 1'
#
loop_
_entity.id
_entity.type
_entity.pdbx_description
1 polymer ?
#
loop_
_entity_poly.entity_id
_entity_poly.type
_entity_poly.pdbx_seq_one_letter_code
_entity_poly.pdbx_strand_id
1 'polypeptide(L)'
;MHADSLLATGRRLWIGSLLWVIGRTLCRAARVDEAVRRELAPLPDGLSIQLSVNGLAGGLTIHKAGGRWRTGAAPQPDEAAPHPLRVHFKHPAIAFRTLSFRLGINQAFCENRLQVEGDLSAAMHLVRALEQLQSLILPAFIARPLLRHYPSPRHKLARACHIYLGLLTG
;
A
#
# COMPACT_ATOMS: atom_id res chain seq x y z
N MET A 1 -4.44 -25.13 22.40
CA MET A 1 -3.36 -25.06 21.41
C MET A 1 -3.82 -25.02 19.93
N HIS A 2 -4.95 -25.63 19.52
CA HIS A 2 -5.38 -25.60 18.11
C HIS A 2 -6.10 -24.30 17.70
N ALA A 3 -6.82 -23.65 18.60
CA ALA A 3 -7.56 -22.41 18.29
C ALA A 3 -6.64 -21.21 17.94
N ASP A 4 -5.53 -21.07 18.66
CA ASP A 4 -4.56 -19.99 18.41
C ASP A 4 -3.84 -20.15 17.06
N SER A 5 -3.59 -21.38 16.66
CA SER A 5 -2.99 -21.70 15.35
C SER A 5 -3.93 -21.36 14.19
N LEU A 6 -5.22 -21.65 14.31
CA LEU A 6 -6.22 -21.33 13.28
C LEU A 6 -6.43 -19.82 13.15
N LEU A 7 -6.48 -19.10 14.27
CA LEU A 7 -6.59 -17.63 14.27
C LEU A 7 -5.33 -16.96 13.68
N ALA A 8 -4.14 -17.52 13.97
CA ALA A 8 -2.89 -17.03 13.40
C ALA A 8 -2.84 -17.27 11.88
N THR A 9 -3.29 -18.42 11.41
CA THR A 9 -3.36 -18.75 9.98
C THR A 9 -4.38 -17.85 9.26
N GLY A 10 -5.57 -17.69 9.82
CA GLY A 10 -6.58 -16.80 9.27
C GLY A 10 -6.09 -15.35 9.15
N ARG A 11 -5.39 -14.85 10.17
CA ARG A 11 -4.81 -13.49 10.14
C ARG A 11 -3.71 -13.35 9.09
N ARG A 12 -2.90 -14.38 8.88
CA ARG A 12 -1.87 -14.39 7.83
C ARG A 12 -2.47 -14.31 6.44
N LEU A 13 -3.48 -15.12 6.16
CA LEU A 13 -4.21 -15.08 4.88
C LEU A 13 -4.87 -13.72 4.65
N TRP A 14 -5.45 -13.14 5.69
CA TRP A 14 -6.07 -11.82 5.66
C TRP A 14 -5.06 -10.72 5.30
N ILE A 15 -3.89 -10.72 5.93
CA ILE A 15 -2.83 -9.74 5.65
C ILE A 15 -2.33 -9.89 4.21
N GLY A 16 -2.12 -11.13 3.74
CA GLY A 16 -1.73 -11.39 2.35
C GLY A 16 -2.77 -10.86 1.34
N SER A 17 -4.05 -11.10 1.60
CA SER A 17 -5.14 -10.57 0.78
C SER A 17 -5.18 -9.03 0.79
N LEU A 18 -5.00 -8.40 1.95
CA LEU A 18 -4.93 -6.94 2.06
C LEU A 18 -3.76 -6.35 1.30
N LEU A 19 -2.57 -6.95 1.42
CA LEU A 19 -1.39 -6.52 0.66
C LEU A 19 -1.64 -6.61 -0.84
N TRP A 20 -2.21 -7.72 -1.29
CA TRP A 20 -2.55 -7.93 -2.71
C TRP A 20 -3.56 -6.88 -3.20
N VAL A 21 -4.64 -6.65 -2.46
CA VAL A 21 -5.65 -5.63 -2.80
C VAL A 21 -5.02 -4.24 -2.84
N ILE A 22 -4.25 -3.87 -1.82
CA ILE A 22 -3.59 -2.55 -1.75
C ILE A 22 -2.64 -2.36 -2.93
N GLY A 23 -1.83 -3.36 -3.27
CA GLY A 23 -0.91 -3.27 -4.38
C GLY A 23 -1.62 -3.05 -5.71
N ARG A 24 -2.66 -3.84 -6.00
CA ARG A 24 -3.44 -3.71 -7.24
C ARG A 24 -4.21 -2.38 -7.29
N THR A 25 -4.84 -1.99 -6.19
CA THR A 25 -5.58 -0.71 -6.14
C THR A 25 -4.65 0.48 -6.25
N LEU A 26 -3.47 0.46 -5.65
CA LEU A 26 -2.47 1.52 -5.78
C LEU A 26 -1.98 1.65 -7.23
N CYS A 27 -1.63 0.54 -7.88
CA CYS A 27 -1.22 0.54 -9.29
C CYS A 27 -2.34 1.03 -10.23
N ARG A 28 -3.60 0.71 -9.92
CA ARG A 28 -4.75 1.19 -10.69
C ARG A 28 -5.02 2.66 -10.42
N ALA A 29 -5.02 3.09 -9.16
CA ALA A 29 -5.22 4.48 -8.77
C ALA A 29 -4.15 5.40 -9.37
N ALA A 30 -2.89 4.95 -9.43
CA ALA A 30 -1.81 5.68 -10.09
C ALA A 30 -2.09 5.99 -11.58
N ARG A 31 -2.99 5.24 -12.22
CA ARG A 31 -3.38 5.46 -13.63
C ARG A 31 -4.60 6.39 -13.76
N VAL A 32 -5.59 6.26 -12.85
CA VAL A 32 -6.91 6.90 -13.00
C VAL A 32 -7.13 8.08 -12.06
N ASP A 33 -6.41 8.14 -10.94
CA ASP A 33 -6.52 9.21 -9.96
C ASP A 33 -5.34 10.16 -10.02
N GLU A 34 -5.63 11.44 -10.20
CA GLU A 34 -4.58 12.46 -10.35
C GLU A 34 -3.82 12.73 -9.04
N ALA A 35 -4.50 12.64 -7.89
CA ALA A 35 -3.85 12.89 -6.61
C ALA A 35 -2.83 11.79 -6.29
N VAL A 36 -3.21 10.51 -6.47
CA VAL A 36 -2.28 9.38 -6.31
C VAL A 36 -1.15 9.44 -7.33
N ARG A 37 -1.48 9.75 -8.59
CA ARG A 37 -0.46 9.87 -9.65
C ARG A 37 0.54 10.97 -9.35
N ARG A 38 0.12 12.13 -8.84
CA ARG A 38 0.99 13.26 -8.49
C ARG A 38 1.99 12.89 -7.40
N GLU A 39 1.56 12.12 -6.40
CA GLU A 39 2.47 11.65 -5.35
C GLU A 39 3.49 10.62 -5.86
N LEU A 40 3.10 9.75 -6.79
CA LEU A 40 3.97 8.70 -7.32
C LEU A 40 4.80 9.13 -8.55
N ALA A 41 4.49 10.28 -9.16
CA ALA A 41 5.18 10.77 -10.36
C ALA A 41 6.67 11.05 -10.14
N PRO A 42 7.09 11.71 -9.02
CA PRO A 42 8.50 12.03 -8.78
C PRO A 42 9.41 10.82 -8.60
N LEU A 43 8.84 9.64 -8.30
CA LEU A 43 9.61 8.43 -8.07
C LEU A 43 10.25 7.95 -9.38
N PRO A 44 11.54 7.52 -9.37
CA PRO A 44 12.25 7.13 -10.58
C PRO A 44 11.70 5.83 -11.18
N ASP A 45 11.85 5.69 -12.49
CA ASP A 45 11.64 4.40 -13.17
C ASP A 45 12.69 3.39 -12.68
N GLY A 46 12.32 2.12 -12.60
CA GLY A 46 13.16 1.07 -12.01
C GLY A 46 13.01 0.93 -10.50
N LEU A 47 12.42 1.92 -9.81
CA LEU A 47 12.19 1.79 -8.36
C LEU A 47 11.25 0.63 -8.07
N SER A 48 11.66 -0.23 -7.15
CA SER A 48 10.82 -1.26 -6.56
C SER A 48 10.49 -0.94 -5.10
N ILE A 49 9.25 -1.17 -4.72
CA ILE A 49 8.75 -1.00 -3.35
C ILE A 49 8.32 -2.37 -2.85
N GLN A 50 8.90 -2.78 -1.74
CA GLN A 50 8.66 -4.09 -1.13
C GLN A 50 8.04 -3.90 0.26
N LEU A 51 6.85 -4.43 0.45
CA LEU A 51 6.20 -4.48 1.76
C LEU A 51 6.25 -5.91 2.28
N SER A 52 6.80 -6.09 3.47
CA SER A 52 6.92 -7.38 4.13
C SER A 52 6.46 -7.31 5.57
N VAL A 53 6.12 -8.46 6.14
CA VAL A 53 5.62 -8.57 7.51
C VAL A 53 6.36 -9.71 8.21
N ASN A 54 6.88 -9.46 9.38
CA ASN A 54 7.59 -10.49 10.15
C ASN A 54 6.70 -11.71 10.43
N GLY A 55 7.24 -12.89 10.21
CA GLY A 55 6.52 -14.14 10.38
C GLY A 55 5.51 -14.49 9.29
N LEU A 56 5.46 -13.73 8.18
CA LEU A 56 4.75 -14.12 6.96
C LEU A 56 5.74 -14.48 5.87
N ALA A 57 5.50 -15.61 5.22
CA ALA A 57 6.17 -15.93 3.97
C ALA A 57 5.54 -15.11 2.84
N GLY A 58 6.37 -14.35 2.13
CA GLY A 58 5.93 -13.46 1.05
C GLY A 58 5.60 -12.04 1.52
N GLY A 59 5.34 -11.20 0.55
CA GLY A 59 5.04 -9.78 0.73
C GLY A 59 4.41 -9.21 -0.55
N LEU A 60 4.23 -7.91 -0.58
CA LEU A 60 3.83 -7.20 -1.77
C LEU A 60 5.07 -6.54 -2.39
N THR A 61 5.29 -6.77 -3.67
CA THR A 61 6.25 -6.00 -4.46
C THR A 61 5.50 -5.25 -5.54
N ILE A 62 5.76 -3.96 -5.65
CA ILE A 62 5.35 -3.12 -6.77
C ILE A 62 6.58 -2.45 -7.35
N HIS A 63 6.60 -2.25 -8.66
CA HIS A 63 7.71 -1.61 -9.34
C HIS A 63 7.21 -0.64 -10.42
N LYS A 64 8.02 0.38 -10.69
CA LYS A 64 7.75 1.35 -11.74
C LYS A 64 8.56 0.97 -12.98
N ALA A 65 7.89 0.80 -14.11
CA ALA A 65 8.53 0.50 -15.39
C ALA A 65 7.81 1.24 -16.52
N GLY A 66 8.55 2.02 -17.30
CA GLY A 66 8.02 2.83 -18.39
C GLY A 66 6.93 3.81 -17.91
N GLY A 67 7.15 4.47 -16.79
CA GLY A 67 6.21 5.41 -16.18
C GLY A 67 4.96 4.77 -15.55
N ARG A 68 4.86 3.43 -15.51
CA ARG A 68 3.69 2.70 -14.99
C ARG A 68 4.05 1.83 -13.80
N TRP A 69 3.17 1.82 -12.81
CA TRP A 69 3.27 0.94 -11.64
C TRP A 69 2.64 -0.42 -11.92
N ARG A 70 3.35 -1.49 -11.52
CA ARG A 70 2.92 -2.89 -11.68
C ARG A 70 3.16 -3.66 -10.39
N THR A 71 2.30 -4.65 -10.11
CA THR A 71 2.49 -5.62 -9.03
C THR A 71 3.25 -6.84 -9.58
N GLY A 72 4.09 -7.44 -8.74
CA GLY A 72 4.84 -8.64 -9.08
C GLY A 72 6.33 -8.50 -8.76
N ALA A 73 7.11 -9.52 -9.10
CA ALA A 73 8.55 -9.48 -8.92
C ALA A 73 9.14 -8.28 -9.69
N ALA A 74 10.02 -7.54 -9.03
CA ALA A 74 10.80 -6.53 -9.72
C ALA A 74 11.67 -7.21 -10.80
N PRO A 75 11.89 -6.57 -11.95
CA PRO A 75 12.92 -6.99 -12.87
C PRO A 75 14.25 -7.16 -12.12
N GLN A 76 15.13 -8.02 -12.62
CA GLN A 76 16.47 -8.13 -12.03
C GLN A 76 17.09 -6.73 -11.92
N PRO A 77 17.65 -6.38 -10.77
CA PRO A 77 18.26 -5.07 -10.60
C PRO A 77 19.42 -4.94 -11.58
N ASP A 78 19.28 -3.98 -12.48
CA ASP A 78 20.41 -3.47 -13.26
C ASP A 78 21.31 -2.68 -12.32
N GLU A 79 22.64 -2.63 -12.53
CA GLU A 79 23.55 -1.85 -11.67
C GLU A 79 23.17 -0.38 -11.57
N ALA A 80 22.46 0.15 -12.57
CA ALA A 80 21.91 1.50 -12.61
C ALA A 80 20.55 1.66 -11.95
N ALA A 81 19.91 0.57 -11.47
CA ALA A 81 18.57 0.64 -10.89
C ALA A 81 18.59 1.32 -9.51
N PRO A 82 17.60 2.16 -9.19
CA PRO A 82 17.49 2.76 -7.88
C PRO A 82 17.35 1.69 -6.79
N HIS A 83 17.95 1.95 -5.63
CA HIS A 83 17.85 1.04 -4.49
C HIS A 83 16.39 0.81 -4.12
N PRO A 84 16.00 -0.45 -3.84
CA PRO A 84 14.62 -0.78 -3.50
C PRO A 84 14.20 -0.09 -2.19
N LEU A 85 12.98 0.44 -2.16
CA LEU A 85 12.35 0.89 -0.94
C LEU A 85 11.71 -0.32 -0.24
N ARG A 86 12.20 -0.67 0.95
CA ARG A 86 11.66 -1.76 1.74
C ARG A 86 10.92 -1.23 2.96
N VAL A 87 9.70 -1.68 3.13
CA VAL A 87 8.87 -1.39 4.30
C VAL A 87 8.56 -2.70 5.01
N HIS A 88 9.08 -2.84 6.20
CA HIS A 88 8.97 -4.07 6.99
C HIS A 88 8.16 -3.83 8.26
N PHE A 89 7.03 -4.50 8.40
CA PHE A 89 6.23 -4.49 9.62
C PHE A 89 6.77 -5.50 10.63
N LYS A 90 7.13 -5.02 11.83
CA LYS A 90 7.72 -5.85 12.88
C LYS A 90 6.77 -6.93 13.42
N HIS A 91 5.45 -6.68 13.38
CA HIS A 91 4.45 -7.61 13.90
C HIS A 91 3.21 -7.71 12.99
N PRO A 92 2.66 -8.92 12.78
CA PRO A 92 1.45 -9.11 11.98
C PRO A 92 0.23 -8.33 12.50
N ALA A 93 0.11 -8.15 13.81
CA ALA A 93 -0.99 -7.38 14.39
C ALA A 93 -0.92 -5.88 14.00
N ILE A 94 0.28 -5.32 13.90
CA ILE A 94 0.50 -3.94 13.46
C ILE A 94 0.23 -3.83 11.96
N ALA A 95 0.77 -4.75 11.15
CA ALA A 95 0.47 -4.79 9.73
C ALA A 95 -1.03 -4.84 9.48
N PHE A 96 -1.76 -5.72 10.18
CA PHE A 96 -3.20 -5.80 10.06
C PHE A 96 -3.91 -4.48 10.41
N ARG A 97 -3.53 -3.82 11.53
CA ARG A 97 -4.13 -2.55 11.93
C ARG A 97 -3.82 -1.42 10.97
N THR A 98 -2.61 -1.36 10.45
CA THR A 98 -2.18 -0.31 9.50
C THR A 98 -2.82 -0.53 8.13
N LEU A 99 -2.78 -1.76 7.60
CA LEU A 99 -3.35 -2.09 6.30
C LEU A 99 -4.88 -2.06 6.28
N SER A 100 -5.54 -2.30 7.43
CA SER A 100 -6.99 -2.11 7.60
C SER A 100 -7.40 -0.69 7.99
N PHE A 101 -6.47 0.27 7.93
CA PHE A 101 -6.69 1.69 8.20
C PHE A 101 -7.11 2.04 9.64
N ARG A 102 -6.91 1.12 10.59
CA ARG A 102 -7.18 1.34 12.02
C ARG A 102 -6.01 2.03 12.74
N LEU A 103 -4.85 2.03 12.13
CA LEU A 103 -3.64 2.71 12.59
C LEU A 103 -3.05 3.45 11.41
N GLY A 104 -2.81 4.75 11.55
CA GLY A 104 -2.15 5.55 10.52
C GLY A 104 -0.72 5.05 10.26
N ILE A 105 -0.30 5.00 9.01
CA ILE A 105 1.05 4.55 8.64
C ILE A 105 2.13 5.47 9.24
N ASN A 106 1.88 6.79 9.29
CA ASN A 106 2.75 7.75 9.93
C ASN A 106 2.89 7.48 11.42
N GLN A 107 1.79 7.17 12.12
CA GLN A 107 1.83 6.80 13.53
C GLN A 107 2.63 5.52 13.75
N ALA A 108 2.41 4.49 12.93
CA ALA A 108 3.16 3.24 13.02
C ALA A 108 4.67 3.45 12.81
N PHE A 109 5.05 4.39 11.92
CA PHE A 109 6.43 4.77 11.71
C PHE A 109 7.01 5.49 12.92
N CYS A 110 6.35 6.53 13.44
CA CYS A 110 6.80 7.29 14.61
C CYS A 110 6.90 6.41 15.88
N GLU A 111 6.04 5.40 16.02
CA GLU A 111 6.07 4.44 17.13
C GLU A 111 7.10 3.31 16.90
N ASN A 112 7.94 3.40 15.85
CA ASN A 112 8.96 2.40 15.51
C ASN A 112 8.39 0.97 15.35
N ARG A 113 7.15 0.87 14.84
CA ARG A 113 6.45 -0.39 14.61
C ARG A 113 6.68 -0.96 13.21
N LEU A 114 7.23 -0.14 12.33
CA LEU A 114 7.70 -0.54 11.00
C LEU A 114 9.11 0.01 10.76
N GLN A 115 9.86 -0.69 9.93
CA GLN A 115 11.18 -0.28 9.47
C GLN A 115 11.07 0.10 7.99
N VAL A 116 11.80 1.16 7.65
CA VAL A 116 11.92 1.62 6.26
C VAL A 116 13.39 1.60 5.91
N GLU A 117 13.73 0.94 4.79
CA GLU A 117 15.06 0.90 4.21
C GLU A 117 14.98 1.47 2.79
N GLY A 118 15.91 2.31 2.42
CA GLY A 118 15.97 3.01 1.14
C GLY A 118 15.77 4.51 1.27
N ASP A 119 15.33 5.14 0.19
CA ASP A 119 15.13 6.59 0.16
C ASP A 119 13.90 7.01 0.97
N LEU A 120 14.13 7.82 2.00
CA LEU A 120 13.08 8.35 2.87
C LEU A 120 12.11 9.28 2.11
N SER A 121 12.60 10.01 1.12
CA SER A 121 11.75 10.85 0.26
C SER A 121 10.74 9.99 -0.51
N ALA A 122 11.23 8.89 -1.10
CA ALA A 122 10.37 7.92 -1.77
C ALA A 122 9.34 7.28 -0.80
N ALA A 123 9.75 7.00 0.43
CA ALA A 123 8.85 6.50 1.47
C ALA A 123 7.73 7.51 1.78
N MET A 124 8.04 8.79 1.89
CA MET A 124 7.04 9.84 2.14
C MET A 124 6.05 9.99 1.00
N HIS A 125 6.50 9.89 -0.25
CA HIS A 125 5.61 9.87 -1.42
C HIS A 125 4.68 8.65 -1.41
N LEU A 126 5.21 7.47 -1.06
CA LEU A 126 4.40 6.26 -0.90
C LEU A 126 3.33 6.44 0.18
N VAL A 127 3.70 6.99 1.35
CA VAL A 127 2.76 7.22 2.46
C VAL A 127 1.63 8.15 2.02
N ARG A 128 1.95 9.29 1.38
CA ARG A 128 0.94 10.23 0.88
C ARG A 128 0.04 9.59 -0.19
N ALA A 129 0.61 8.79 -1.10
CA ALA A 129 -0.16 8.06 -2.09
C ALA A 129 -1.12 7.06 -1.44
N LEU A 130 -0.69 6.36 -0.38
CA LEU A 130 -1.55 5.46 0.39
C LEU A 130 -2.65 6.20 1.16
N GLU A 131 -2.38 7.38 1.72
CA GLU A 131 -3.39 8.23 2.36
C GLU A 131 -4.45 8.71 1.35
N GLN A 132 -4.04 9.12 0.15
CA GLN A 132 -4.96 9.45 -0.93
C GLN A 132 -5.81 8.24 -1.35
N LEU A 133 -5.17 7.08 -1.49
CA LEU A 133 -5.85 5.83 -1.80
C LEU A 133 -6.91 5.47 -0.75
N GLN A 134 -6.59 5.63 0.54
CA GLN A 134 -7.53 5.41 1.64
C GLN A 134 -8.77 6.30 1.51
N SER A 135 -8.58 7.60 1.25
CA SER A 135 -9.68 8.54 1.08
C SER A 135 -10.59 8.19 -0.11
N LEU A 136 -10.03 7.52 -1.11
CA LEU A 136 -10.72 7.11 -2.32
C LEU A 136 -11.53 5.80 -2.14
N ILE A 137 -10.95 4.82 -1.44
CA ILE A 137 -11.54 3.48 -1.26
C ILE A 137 -12.59 3.49 -0.15
N LEU A 138 -12.31 4.17 0.97
CA LEU A 138 -13.22 4.15 2.11
C LEU A 138 -14.48 5.00 1.85
N PRO A 139 -15.68 4.44 2.07
CA PRO A 139 -16.90 5.24 2.07
C PRO A 139 -16.83 6.37 3.10
N ALA A 140 -17.45 7.50 2.80
CA ALA A 140 -17.36 8.71 3.63
C ALA A 140 -17.77 8.50 5.10
N PHE A 141 -18.73 7.61 5.35
CA PHE A 141 -19.19 7.31 6.72
C PHE A 141 -18.19 6.50 7.54
N ILE A 142 -17.31 5.72 6.88
CA ILE A 142 -16.21 4.99 7.53
C ILE A 142 -14.95 5.87 7.59
N ALA A 143 -14.71 6.66 6.54
CA ALA A 143 -13.53 7.49 6.44
C ALA A 143 -13.52 8.66 7.44
N ARG A 144 -14.67 9.31 7.69
CA ARG A 144 -14.77 10.47 8.59
C ARG A 144 -14.26 10.22 10.01
N PRO A 145 -14.63 9.13 10.70
CA PRO A 145 -14.11 8.87 12.05
C PRO A 145 -12.67 8.34 12.06
N LEU A 146 -12.16 7.82 10.95
CA LEU A 146 -10.84 7.19 10.86
C LEU A 146 -9.74 8.14 10.36
N LEU A 147 -10.10 9.12 9.54
CA LEU A 147 -9.15 10.06 8.95
C LEU A 147 -9.26 11.44 9.61
N ARG A 148 -8.16 11.95 10.15
CA ARG A 148 -8.09 13.28 10.75
C ARG A 148 -8.37 14.40 9.74
N HIS A 149 -8.02 14.20 8.47
CA HIS A 149 -8.32 15.10 7.34
C HIS A 149 -8.94 14.27 6.22
N TYR A 150 -10.22 14.54 5.92
CA TYR A 150 -10.95 13.91 4.84
C TYR A 150 -11.21 14.93 3.72
N PRO A 151 -10.34 15.03 2.70
CA PRO A 151 -10.68 15.79 1.51
C PRO A 151 -11.76 15.00 0.75
N SER A 152 -12.93 15.59 0.53
CA SER A 152 -13.98 14.99 -0.29
C SER A 152 -13.65 15.22 -1.78
N PRO A 153 -13.08 14.23 -2.48
CA PRO A 153 -12.77 14.39 -3.90
C PRO A 153 -14.05 14.43 -4.72
N ARG A 154 -14.10 15.39 -5.67
CA ARG A 154 -15.19 15.47 -6.65
C ARG A 154 -15.22 14.18 -7.48
N HIS A 155 -16.39 13.62 -7.73
CA HIS A 155 -16.59 12.37 -8.49
C HIS A 155 -16.02 11.08 -7.85
N LYS A 156 -15.98 11.02 -6.52
CA LYS A 156 -15.47 9.89 -5.75
C LYS A 156 -16.09 8.54 -6.13
N LEU A 157 -17.42 8.50 -6.30
CA LEU A 157 -18.13 7.25 -6.60
C LEU A 157 -17.73 6.66 -7.96
N ALA A 158 -17.62 7.49 -9.00
CA ALA A 158 -17.23 7.03 -10.33
C ALA A 158 -15.79 6.48 -10.34
N ARG A 159 -14.86 7.14 -9.63
CA ARG A 159 -13.47 6.70 -9.53
C ARG A 159 -13.33 5.43 -8.69
N ALA A 160 -14.05 5.34 -7.56
CA ALA A 160 -14.08 4.13 -6.74
C ALA A 160 -14.63 2.94 -7.54
N CYS A 161 -15.76 3.10 -8.25
CA CYS A 161 -16.30 2.06 -9.13
C CYS A 161 -15.31 1.62 -10.21
N HIS A 162 -14.57 2.55 -10.81
CA HIS A 162 -13.58 2.21 -11.84
C HIS A 162 -12.40 1.40 -11.25
N ILE A 163 -12.01 1.70 -10.01
CA ILE A 163 -10.95 0.96 -9.30
C ILE A 163 -11.45 -0.44 -8.93
N TYR A 164 -12.68 -0.56 -8.39
CA TYR A 164 -13.25 -1.87 -8.02
C TYR A 164 -13.52 -2.75 -9.23
N LEU A 165 -14.08 -2.22 -10.32
CA LEU A 165 -14.28 -2.97 -11.57
C LEU A 165 -12.94 -3.43 -12.15
N GLY A 166 -11.90 -2.60 -12.10
CA GLY A 166 -10.58 -2.97 -12.58
C GLY A 166 -9.84 -4.01 -11.72
N LEU A 167 -10.27 -4.24 -10.47
CA LEU A 167 -9.80 -5.35 -9.64
C LEU A 167 -10.32 -6.70 -10.14
N LEU A 168 -11.54 -6.71 -10.73
CA LEU A 168 -12.20 -7.92 -11.20
C LEU A 168 -11.80 -8.30 -12.64
N THR A 169 -11.36 -7.32 -13.44
CA THR A 169 -11.11 -7.53 -14.89
C THR A 169 -9.63 -7.58 -15.26
N GLY A 170 -8.73 -7.45 -14.33
CA GLY A 170 -7.29 -7.43 -14.60
C GLY A 170 -6.50 -8.16 -13.62
#